data_58db2c076c4debab8a1eafe8a9a0dba8
#
_entry.id   58db2c076c4debab8a1eafe8a9a0dba8
#
_cell.length_a   1.000
_cell.length_b   1.000
_cell.length_c   1.000
_cell.angle_alpha   90.00
_cell.angle_beta   90.00
_cell.angle_gamma   90.00
#
_symmetry.space_group_name_H-M   'P 1'
#
loop_
_entity.id
_entity.type
_entity.pdbx_description
1 polymer ?
#
loop_
_entity_poly.entity_id
_entity_poly.type
_entity_poly.pdbx_seq_one_letter_code
_entity_poly.pdbx_strand_id
1 'polypeptide(L)'
;MKLKKSHNLSLDKFIDLSLYNKKIGYYMKKDPFGKKGDFITAPNISRLFSEMIAIWIISFWQSLGAPKKFNLIELGAGNGEMMKILVESFKSFPVFLKSCNFIIHEKSPSLVSIQKKKLDKTKIVWISRINKIKKNPSIFIANEFFDAIAIKQFRKKGNLWFEKFVNLKDIDK
;
A
#
# COMPACT_ATOMS: atom_id res chain seq x y z
N MET A 1 1.09 -28.92 2.43
CA MET A 1 2.50 -29.01 2.86
C MET A 1 2.48 -29.23 4.36
N LYS A 2 2.74 -30.47 4.82
CA LYS A 2 2.85 -30.76 6.26
C LYS A 2 4.13 -30.12 6.79
N LEU A 3 4.02 -29.06 7.58
CA LEU A 3 5.12 -28.49 8.32
C LEU A 3 5.55 -29.49 9.40
N LYS A 4 6.55 -30.30 9.08
CA LYS A 4 7.18 -31.20 10.04
C LYS A 4 8.07 -30.41 10.99
N LYS A 5 7.82 -30.52 12.31
CA LYS A 5 8.64 -30.14 13.49
C LYS A 5 8.97 -28.67 13.66
N SER A 6 8.54 -28.15 14.81
CA SER A 6 8.95 -26.92 15.52
C SER A 6 9.96 -26.03 14.78
N HIS A 7 9.45 -25.19 13.89
CA HIS A 7 10.30 -24.20 13.23
C HIS A 7 9.98 -22.84 13.83
N ASN A 8 10.96 -22.27 14.52
CA ASN A 8 10.92 -20.87 14.89
C ASN A 8 11.09 -20.04 13.61
N LEU A 9 10.12 -19.19 13.32
CA LEU A 9 10.22 -18.19 12.26
C LEU A 9 10.56 -16.83 12.88
N SER A 10 11.48 -16.09 12.28
CA SER A 10 11.64 -14.68 12.61
C SER A 10 10.34 -13.94 12.34
N LEU A 11 10.06 -12.89 13.14
CA LEU A 11 8.78 -12.19 13.07
C LEU A 11 8.48 -11.66 11.66
N ASP A 12 9.46 -11.12 10.95
CA ASP A 12 9.32 -10.66 9.57
C ASP A 12 8.86 -11.77 8.61
N LYS A 13 9.44 -12.97 8.71
CA LYS A 13 9.04 -14.12 7.90
C LYS A 13 7.63 -14.60 8.24
N PHE A 14 7.27 -14.59 9.52
CA PHE A 14 5.93 -14.94 9.96
C PHE A 14 4.88 -13.97 9.40
N ILE A 15 5.13 -12.65 9.52
CA ILE A 15 4.24 -11.61 8.97
C ILE A 15 4.11 -11.75 7.44
N ASP A 16 5.24 -11.90 6.73
CA ASP A 16 5.20 -12.04 5.26
C ASP A 16 4.40 -13.28 4.82
N LEU A 17 4.57 -14.42 5.49
CA LEU A 17 3.79 -15.62 5.22
C LEU A 17 2.30 -15.42 5.52
N SER A 18 1.96 -14.81 6.64
CA SER A 18 0.56 -14.61 7.06
C SER A 18 -0.17 -13.64 6.13
N LEU A 19 0.49 -12.60 5.64
CA LEU A 19 -0.12 -11.55 4.84
C LEU A 19 -0.01 -11.80 3.33
N TYR A 20 1.14 -12.31 2.84
CA TYR A 20 1.48 -12.32 1.42
C TYR A 20 1.78 -13.69 0.81
N ASN A 21 1.61 -14.79 1.56
CA ASN A 21 1.73 -16.13 0.97
C ASN A 21 0.69 -16.33 -0.14
N LYS A 22 1.11 -16.77 -1.31
CA LYS A 22 0.23 -16.92 -2.50
C LYS A 22 -1.01 -17.80 -2.26
N LYS A 23 -0.93 -18.79 -1.36
CA LYS A 23 -2.02 -19.74 -1.10
C LYS A 23 -2.88 -19.36 0.10
N ILE A 24 -2.27 -18.83 1.16
CA ILE A 24 -2.94 -18.62 2.46
C ILE A 24 -2.88 -17.19 2.95
N GLY A 25 -2.06 -16.33 2.32
CA GLY A 25 -1.85 -14.95 2.76
C GLY A 25 -3.13 -14.13 2.75
N TYR A 26 -3.32 -13.35 3.79
CA TYR A 26 -4.53 -12.59 4.04
C TYR A 26 -4.90 -11.66 2.88
N TYR A 27 -3.94 -10.85 2.40
CA TYR A 27 -4.16 -9.92 1.27
C TYR A 27 -4.20 -10.60 -0.12
N MET A 28 -3.93 -11.91 -0.19
CA MET A 28 -3.84 -12.62 -1.47
C MET A 28 -5.16 -13.28 -1.89
N LYS A 29 -6.15 -13.38 -0.99
CA LYS A 29 -7.37 -14.18 -1.21
C LYS A 29 -8.62 -13.36 -1.49
N LYS A 30 -8.83 -12.26 -0.77
CA LYS A 30 -10.06 -11.47 -0.82
C LYS A 30 -9.78 -9.98 -0.72
N ASP A 31 -10.78 -9.15 -1.01
CA ASP A 31 -10.75 -7.73 -0.67
C ASP A 31 -11.12 -7.57 0.82
N PRO A 32 -10.17 -7.18 1.68
CA PRO A 32 -10.44 -6.97 3.09
C PRO A 32 -10.95 -5.55 3.40
N PHE A 33 -11.09 -4.69 2.39
CA PHE A 33 -11.40 -3.27 2.57
C PHE A 33 -12.85 -2.92 2.25
N GLY A 34 -13.37 -1.89 2.95
CA GLY A 34 -14.70 -1.33 2.74
C GLY A 34 -15.79 -1.98 3.61
N LYS A 35 -17.06 -1.58 3.38
CA LYS A 35 -18.21 -1.93 4.25
C LYS A 35 -18.46 -3.45 4.41
N LYS A 36 -18.00 -4.27 3.48
CA LYS A 36 -18.12 -5.74 3.52
C LYS A 36 -16.79 -6.43 3.84
N GLY A 37 -15.73 -5.68 4.06
CA GLY A 37 -14.41 -6.18 4.41
C GLY A 37 -14.16 -6.16 5.91
N ASP A 38 -12.98 -6.59 6.29
CA ASP A 38 -12.55 -6.64 7.70
C ASP A 38 -12.04 -5.24 8.18
N PHE A 39 -11.73 -4.32 7.24
CA PHE A 39 -11.20 -2.98 7.53
C PHE A 39 -11.98 -1.88 6.80
N ILE A 40 -12.26 -0.79 7.52
CA ILE A 40 -12.77 0.45 6.94
C ILE A 40 -11.71 1.53 7.18
N THR A 41 -11.02 1.95 6.12
CA THR A 41 -9.96 2.96 6.17
C THR A 41 -10.50 4.35 5.93
N ALA A 42 -9.75 5.40 6.29
CA ALA A 42 -10.17 6.79 6.18
C ALA A 42 -10.72 7.17 4.77
N PRO A 43 -10.11 6.75 3.64
CA PRO A 43 -10.67 7.03 2.31
C PRO A 43 -12.04 6.38 2.04
N ASN A 44 -12.34 5.26 2.71
CA ASN A 44 -13.65 4.58 2.60
C ASN A 44 -14.71 5.17 3.54
N ILE A 45 -14.30 5.89 4.60
CA ILE A 45 -15.19 6.56 5.54
C ILE A 45 -15.63 7.92 4.99
N SER A 46 -14.67 8.71 4.52
CA SER A 46 -14.90 10.08 4.11
C SER A 46 -14.17 10.44 2.82
N ARG A 47 -14.94 10.84 1.83
CA ARG A 47 -14.42 11.39 0.58
C ARG A 47 -13.55 12.64 0.84
N LEU A 48 -13.95 13.48 1.81
CA LEU A 48 -13.25 14.70 2.19
C LEU A 48 -11.79 14.43 2.59
N PHE A 49 -11.50 13.30 3.26
CA PHE A 49 -10.12 12.92 3.58
C PHE A 49 -9.22 12.90 2.34
N SER A 50 -9.66 12.21 1.29
CA SER A 50 -8.89 12.12 0.05
C SER A 50 -8.86 13.43 -0.73
N GLU A 51 -9.92 14.23 -0.69
CA GLU A 51 -10.00 15.55 -1.32
C GLU A 51 -9.02 16.54 -0.68
N MET A 52 -8.89 16.53 0.66
CA MET A 52 -7.90 17.35 1.37
C MET A 52 -6.46 16.93 1.02
N ILE A 53 -6.20 15.63 0.89
CA ILE A 53 -4.91 15.12 0.40
C ILE A 53 -4.66 15.61 -1.04
N ALA A 54 -5.67 15.63 -1.91
CA ALA A 54 -5.54 16.13 -3.27
C ALA A 54 -5.12 17.62 -3.30
N ILE A 55 -5.75 18.45 -2.50
CA ILE A 55 -5.41 19.88 -2.37
C ILE A 55 -3.96 20.05 -1.88
N TRP A 56 -3.58 19.29 -0.86
CA TRP A 56 -2.20 19.31 -0.35
C TRP A 56 -1.19 18.91 -1.44
N ILE A 57 -1.46 17.85 -2.21
CA ILE A 57 -0.59 17.39 -3.30
C ILE A 57 -0.41 18.49 -4.36
N ILE A 58 -1.49 19.16 -4.75
CA ILE A 58 -1.44 20.26 -5.74
C ILE A 58 -0.61 21.41 -5.21
N SER A 59 -0.85 21.84 -3.97
CA SER A 59 -0.10 22.91 -3.32
C SER A 59 1.40 22.59 -3.25
N PHE A 60 1.73 21.35 -2.88
CA PHE A 60 3.11 20.89 -2.82
C PHE A 60 3.76 20.82 -4.20
N TRP A 61 3.06 20.34 -5.23
CA TRP A 61 3.54 20.35 -6.61
C TRP A 61 3.82 21.77 -7.10
N GLN A 62 2.95 22.73 -6.78
CA GLN A 62 3.17 24.16 -7.09
C GLN A 62 4.42 24.69 -6.39
N SER A 63 4.64 24.37 -5.12
CA SER A 63 5.83 24.78 -4.36
C SER A 63 7.13 24.21 -4.92
N LEU A 64 7.07 23.09 -5.64
CA LEU A 64 8.20 22.51 -6.39
C LEU A 64 8.45 23.20 -7.75
N GLY A 65 7.76 24.30 -8.06
CA GLY A 65 7.87 24.99 -9.34
C GLY A 65 7.02 24.36 -10.46
N ALA A 66 5.97 23.62 -10.11
CA ALA A 66 5.01 22.99 -11.04
C ALA A 66 5.70 22.18 -12.16
N PRO A 67 6.49 21.16 -11.82
CA PRO A 67 7.26 20.41 -12.81
C PRO A 67 6.35 19.77 -13.86
N LYS A 68 6.74 19.82 -15.14
CA LYS A 68 5.99 19.29 -16.29
C LYS A 68 5.89 17.75 -16.28
N LYS A 69 6.76 17.06 -15.54
CA LYS A 69 6.73 15.61 -15.34
C LYS A 69 6.87 15.33 -13.85
N PHE A 70 5.89 14.69 -13.29
CA PHE A 70 5.76 14.45 -11.86
C PHE A 70 5.17 13.07 -11.62
N ASN A 71 5.58 12.38 -10.56
CA ASN A 71 4.99 11.09 -10.18
C ASN A 71 4.20 11.25 -8.88
N LEU A 72 2.97 10.77 -8.88
CA LEU A 72 2.20 10.50 -7.67
C LEU A 72 2.12 8.99 -7.49
N ILE A 73 2.68 8.50 -6.39
CA ILE A 73 2.78 7.07 -6.09
C ILE A 73 1.97 6.77 -4.84
N GLU A 74 0.95 5.91 -4.96
CA GLU A 74 0.26 5.34 -3.82
C GLU A 74 0.86 3.97 -3.48
N LEU A 75 1.29 3.80 -2.22
CA LEU A 75 1.82 2.55 -1.69
C LEU A 75 0.68 1.80 -1.00
N GLY A 76 0.30 0.63 -1.51
CA GLY A 76 -0.75 -0.20 -0.94
C GLY A 76 -2.13 0.46 -1.04
N ALA A 77 -2.65 0.64 -2.25
CA ALA A 77 -3.90 1.35 -2.50
C ALA A 77 -5.18 0.63 -2.01
N GLY A 78 -5.05 -0.52 -1.37
CA GLY A 78 -6.20 -1.30 -0.90
C GLY A 78 -7.20 -1.56 -2.03
N ASN A 79 -8.45 -1.16 -1.87
CA ASN A 79 -9.46 -1.26 -2.94
C ASN A 79 -9.43 -0.10 -3.96
N GLY A 80 -8.44 0.79 -3.90
CA GLY A 80 -8.23 1.89 -4.86
C GLY A 80 -9.13 3.12 -4.63
N GLU A 81 -9.79 3.25 -3.48
CA GLU A 81 -10.74 4.36 -3.23
C GLU A 81 -10.03 5.71 -3.16
N MET A 82 -8.89 5.80 -2.44
CA MET A 82 -8.15 7.06 -2.33
C MET A 82 -7.66 7.54 -3.70
N MET A 83 -6.99 6.69 -4.48
CA MET A 83 -6.52 7.06 -5.82
C MET A 83 -7.67 7.51 -6.74
N LYS A 84 -8.84 6.86 -6.66
CA LYS A 84 -10.02 7.25 -7.41
C LYS A 84 -10.44 8.68 -7.09
N ILE A 85 -10.61 9.00 -5.81
CA ILE A 85 -11.03 10.33 -5.37
C ILE A 85 -9.97 11.39 -5.72
N LEU A 86 -8.68 11.08 -5.53
CA LEU A 86 -7.58 11.96 -5.91
C LEU A 86 -7.66 12.34 -7.39
N VAL A 87 -7.77 11.35 -8.29
CA VAL A 87 -7.86 11.58 -9.73
C VAL A 87 -9.11 12.39 -10.09
N GLU A 88 -10.25 12.10 -9.46
CA GLU A 88 -11.48 12.87 -9.66
C GLU A 88 -11.30 14.34 -9.26
N SER A 89 -10.67 14.61 -8.11
CA SER A 89 -10.37 15.96 -7.62
C SER A 89 -9.41 16.70 -8.56
N PHE A 90 -8.40 16.01 -9.10
CA PHE A 90 -7.43 16.61 -10.02
C PHE A 90 -8.01 17.02 -11.38
N LYS A 91 -9.21 16.58 -11.75
CA LYS A 91 -9.88 17.04 -12.97
C LYS A 91 -10.13 18.55 -12.97
N SER A 92 -10.30 19.16 -11.81
CA SER A 92 -10.41 20.60 -11.64
C SER A 92 -9.07 21.35 -11.84
N PHE A 93 -7.95 20.61 -11.99
CA PHE A 93 -6.59 21.15 -12.13
C PHE A 93 -5.91 20.55 -13.37
N PRO A 94 -6.31 20.94 -14.59
CA PRO A 94 -5.89 20.25 -15.82
C PRO A 94 -4.38 20.32 -16.09
N VAL A 95 -3.70 21.39 -15.64
CA VAL A 95 -2.24 21.51 -15.77
C VAL A 95 -1.53 20.47 -14.92
N PHE A 96 -1.94 20.30 -13.67
CA PHE A 96 -1.45 19.24 -12.79
C PHE A 96 -1.72 17.85 -13.37
N LEU A 97 -2.98 17.60 -13.77
CA LEU A 97 -3.42 16.32 -14.30
C LEU A 97 -2.57 15.89 -15.51
N LYS A 98 -2.24 16.84 -16.40
CA LYS A 98 -1.39 16.58 -17.58
C LYS A 98 0.07 16.29 -17.22
N SER A 99 0.58 16.85 -16.14
CA SER A 99 1.97 16.67 -15.68
C SER A 99 2.17 15.40 -14.86
N CYS A 100 1.09 14.85 -14.27
CA CYS A 100 1.16 13.80 -13.27
C CYS A 100 1.10 12.40 -13.89
N ASN A 101 2.06 11.54 -13.52
CA ASN A 101 2.01 10.10 -13.74
C ASN A 101 1.46 9.44 -12.47
N PHE A 102 0.30 8.78 -12.58
CA PHE A 102 -0.31 8.05 -11.48
C PHE A 102 0.25 6.64 -11.42
N ILE A 103 0.77 6.26 -10.26
CA ILE A 103 1.42 4.96 -10.05
C ILE A 103 0.85 4.35 -8.77
N ILE A 104 0.51 3.07 -8.83
CA ILE A 104 0.14 2.27 -7.66
C ILE A 104 1.18 1.17 -7.47
N HIS A 105 1.78 1.13 -6.28
CA HIS A 105 2.60 0.00 -5.85
C HIS A 105 1.71 -1.00 -5.09
N GLU A 106 1.51 -2.18 -5.68
CA GLU A 106 0.68 -3.24 -5.11
C GLU A 106 1.31 -4.63 -5.35
N LYS A 107 1.35 -5.47 -4.32
CA LYS A 107 1.87 -6.83 -4.38
C LYS A 107 0.78 -7.87 -4.65
N SER A 108 -0.46 -7.60 -4.23
CA SER A 108 -1.59 -8.53 -4.34
C SER A 108 -2.20 -8.47 -5.75
N PRO A 109 -2.16 -9.56 -6.53
CA PRO A 109 -2.85 -9.62 -7.83
C PRO A 109 -4.37 -9.46 -7.70
N SER A 110 -4.96 -9.93 -6.59
CA SER A 110 -6.38 -9.77 -6.30
C SER A 110 -6.74 -8.29 -6.15
N LEU A 111 -6.00 -7.54 -5.32
CA LEU A 111 -6.22 -6.10 -5.15
C LEU A 111 -5.95 -5.31 -6.44
N VAL A 112 -4.90 -5.66 -7.20
CA VAL A 112 -4.65 -5.07 -8.53
C VAL A 112 -5.86 -5.24 -9.45
N SER A 113 -6.50 -6.42 -9.45
CA SER A 113 -7.70 -6.67 -10.26
C SER A 113 -8.87 -5.77 -9.85
N ILE A 114 -9.10 -5.59 -8.54
CA ILE A 114 -10.13 -4.72 -7.99
C ILE A 114 -9.86 -3.25 -8.35
N GLN A 115 -8.62 -2.80 -8.14
CA GLN A 115 -8.17 -1.45 -8.46
C GLN A 115 -8.34 -1.14 -9.96
N LYS A 116 -7.96 -2.06 -10.84
CA LYS A 116 -8.13 -1.90 -12.29
C LYS A 116 -9.59 -1.73 -12.71
N LYS A 117 -10.51 -2.48 -12.12
CA LYS A 117 -11.95 -2.31 -12.37
C LYS A 117 -12.48 -0.96 -11.89
N LYS A 118 -12.01 -0.50 -10.71
CA LYS A 118 -12.45 0.78 -10.11
C LYS A 118 -11.87 1.99 -10.85
N LEU A 119 -10.68 1.86 -11.42
CA LEU A 119 -9.87 2.91 -12.03
C LEU A 119 -9.75 2.78 -13.55
N ASP A 120 -10.67 2.07 -14.19
CA ASP A 120 -10.65 1.68 -15.61
C ASP A 120 -10.52 2.88 -16.57
N LYS A 121 -11.09 4.03 -16.21
CA LYS A 121 -11.06 5.28 -16.99
C LYS A 121 -9.82 6.14 -16.73
N THR A 122 -8.89 5.66 -15.91
CA THR A 122 -7.71 6.43 -15.48
C THR A 122 -6.43 5.76 -15.97
N LYS A 123 -5.53 6.54 -16.56
CA LYS A 123 -4.21 6.04 -16.96
C LYS A 123 -3.32 5.86 -15.73
N ILE A 124 -3.37 4.68 -15.12
CA ILE A 124 -2.56 4.30 -13.97
C ILE A 124 -1.53 3.24 -14.37
N VAL A 125 -0.35 3.31 -13.77
CA VAL A 125 0.71 2.30 -13.89
C VAL A 125 0.78 1.51 -12.59
N TRP A 126 0.57 0.20 -12.65
CA TRP A 126 0.75 -0.71 -11.52
C TRP A 126 2.17 -1.27 -11.51
N ILE A 127 2.81 -1.20 -10.36
CA ILE A 127 4.17 -1.73 -10.15
C ILE A 127 4.21 -2.63 -8.91
N SER A 128 5.02 -3.69 -8.97
CA SER A 128 5.30 -4.56 -7.82
C SER A 128 6.64 -4.26 -7.14
N ARG A 129 7.45 -3.36 -7.71
CA ARG A 129 8.78 -2.96 -7.20
C ARG A 129 9.01 -1.48 -7.42
N ILE A 130 9.44 -0.78 -6.37
CA ILE A 130 9.67 0.67 -6.38
C ILE A 130 10.79 1.08 -7.34
N ASN A 131 11.79 0.23 -7.57
CA ASN A 131 12.89 0.52 -8.50
C ASN A 131 12.47 0.65 -9.98
N LYS A 132 11.22 0.36 -10.31
CA LYS A 132 10.65 0.56 -11.65
C LYS A 132 10.11 1.98 -11.87
N ILE A 133 10.12 2.84 -10.86
CA ILE A 133 9.65 4.22 -10.97
C ILE A 133 10.69 5.03 -11.75
N LYS A 134 10.23 5.74 -12.79
CA LYS A 134 11.09 6.68 -13.54
C LYS A 134 11.52 7.84 -12.64
N LYS A 135 12.76 8.29 -12.79
CA LYS A 135 13.32 9.43 -12.04
C LYS A 135 12.64 10.73 -12.48
N ASN A 136 11.70 11.20 -11.68
CA ASN A 136 11.05 12.52 -11.77
C ASN A 136 10.82 12.99 -10.33
N PRO A 137 10.53 14.29 -10.09
CA PRO A 137 9.96 14.73 -8.84
C PRO A 137 8.77 13.88 -8.47
N SER A 138 8.69 13.43 -7.23
CA SER A 138 7.71 12.40 -6.83
C SER A 138 7.14 12.68 -5.45
N ILE A 139 5.83 12.50 -5.31
CA ILE A 139 5.16 12.37 -4.00
C ILE A 139 4.78 10.91 -3.81
N PHE A 140 5.10 10.38 -2.63
CA PHE A 140 4.65 9.08 -2.16
C PHE A 140 3.57 9.29 -1.10
N ILE A 141 2.44 8.63 -1.29
CA ILE A 141 1.37 8.57 -0.29
C ILE A 141 1.21 7.13 0.18
N ALA A 142 1.03 6.96 1.49
CA ALA A 142 0.93 5.65 2.13
C ALA A 142 -0.05 5.76 3.30
N ASN A 143 -1.31 5.39 3.07
CA ASN A 143 -2.32 5.35 4.12
C ASN A 143 -2.43 3.93 4.65
N GLU A 144 -2.21 3.74 5.96
CA GLU A 144 -2.27 2.42 6.61
C GLU A 144 -1.49 1.33 5.86
N PHE A 145 -0.26 1.66 5.43
CA PHE A 145 0.59 0.78 4.63
C PHE A 145 1.71 0.13 5.45
N PHE A 146 2.32 0.89 6.36
CA PHE A 146 3.52 0.45 7.07
C PHE A 146 3.23 -0.61 8.13
N ASP A 147 2.03 -0.68 8.65
CA ASP A 147 1.54 -1.70 9.57
C ASP A 147 1.39 -3.09 8.92
N ALA A 148 1.26 -3.13 7.59
CA ALA A 148 1.25 -4.37 6.80
C ALA A 148 2.64 -4.81 6.30
N ILE A 149 3.71 -4.10 6.65
CA ILE A 149 5.08 -4.47 6.24
C ILE A 149 5.69 -5.44 7.23
N ALA A 150 6.32 -6.49 6.70
CA ALA A 150 7.09 -7.43 7.49
C ALA A 150 8.29 -6.73 8.16
N ILE A 151 8.30 -6.70 9.50
CA ILE A 151 9.35 -6.05 10.30
C ILE A 151 10.05 -7.04 11.22
N LYS A 152 11.32 -6.78 11.53
CA LYS A 152 12.05 -7.44 12.60
C LYS A 152 11.88 -6.67 13.89
N GLN A 153 11.68 -7.37 15.01
CA GLN A 153 11.64 -6.77 16.34
C GLN A 153 12.82 -7.25 17.15
N PHE A 154 13.48 -6.32 17.82
CA PHE A 154 14.61 -6.59 18.69
C PHE A 154 14.34 -6.08 20.10
N ARG A 155 14.77 -6.86 21.11
CA ARG A 155 14.76 -6.49 22.53
C ARG A 155 16.17 -6.38 23.05
N LYS A 156 16.52 -5.26 23.66
CA LYS A 156 17.79 -5.09 24.39
C LYS A 156 17.64 -5.58 25.83
N LYS A 157 18.59 -6.41 26.31
CA LYS A 157 18.70 -6.82 27.70
C LYS A 157 20.17 -6.74 28.10
N GLY A 158 20.50 -5.78 28.94
CA GLY A 158 21.91 -5.43 29.23
C GLY A 158 22.62 -4.98 27.95
N ASN A 159 23.74 -5.60 27.61
CA ASN A 159 24.53 -5.33 26.41
C ASN A 159 24.18 -6.25 25.23
N LEU A 160 23.19 -7.13 25.38
CA LEU A 160 22.78 -8.09 24.34
C LEU A 160 21.49 -7.67 23.66
N TRP A 161 21.40 -7.97 22.35
CA TRP A 161 20.21 -7.81 21.55
C TRP A 161 19.62 -9.18 21.20
N PHE A 162 18.31 -9.32 21.36
CA PHE A 162 17.55 -10.53 21.04
C PHE A 162 16.53 -10.22 19.94
N GLU A 163 16.54 -11.01 18.87
CA GLU A 163 15.53 -10.94 17.81
C GLU A 163 14.29 -11.75 18.23
N LYS A 164 13.11 -11.22 17.91
CA LYS A 164 11.84 -11.89 18.20
C LYS A 164 11.53 -12.95 17.13
N PHE A 165 11.20 -14.16 17.60
CA PHE A 165 10.73 -15.28 16.79
C PHE A 165 9.34 -15.72 17.21
N VAL A 166 8.61 -16.32 16.27
CA VAL A 166 7.30 -16.96 16.49
C VAL A 166 7.51 -18.47 16.49
N ASN A 167 7.05 -19.15 17.54
CA ASN A 167 7.09 -20.60 17.62
C ASN A 167 5.79 -21.16 17.02
N LEU A 168 5.90 -21.93 15.93
CA LEU A 168 4.75 -22.49 15.21
C LEU A 168 4.07 -23.65 15.93
N LYS A 169 4.61 -24.17 17.04
CA LYS A 169 3.96 -25.22 17.83
C LYS A 169 2.64 -24.76 18.48
N ASP A 170 2.46 -23.45 18.65
CA ASP A 170 1.29 -22.89 19.33
C ASP A 170 0.13 -22.53 18.36
N ILE A 171 0.30 -22.78 17.05
CA ILE A 171 -0.70 -22.44 16.03
C ILE A 171 -1.71 -23.57 15.77
N ASP A 172 -1.40 -24.80 16.23
CA ASP A 172 -2.27 -25.99 16.05
C ASP A 172 -3.19 -26.24 17.27
N LYS A 173 -3.42 -25.23 18.14
CA LYS A 173 -4.35 -25.36 19.29
C LYS A 173 -5.56 -24.45 19.12
#